data_5c8e2e6efaea8515be4a6d97c6b6c1a6
#
_entry.id   5c8e2e6efaea8515be4a6d97c6b6c1a6
#
_cell.length_a   1.000
_cell.length_b   1.000
_cell.length_c   1.000
_cell.angle_alpha   90.00
_cell.angle_beta   90.00
_cell.angle_gamma   90.00
#
_symmetry.space_group_name_H-M   'P 1'
#
loop_
_entity.id
_entity.type
_entity.pdbx_description
1 polymer ?
#
loop_
_entity_poly.entity_id
_entity_poly.type
_entity_poly.pdbx_seq_one_letter_code
_entity_poly.pdbx_strand_id
1 'polypeptide(L)'
;MHLQGNPMRPSLRSLFNDQPGNTRAKIFAIYAVLAVFNLGAWAWAVIAFHRFPVLLGTAFLAYSFGLRHAVDADHIAAIDNVTRKLMHEGKRPVAVGFLFSLGHSTIVVIGSIAIAATALALQHRIDHIRDIGSIIGTLVSTLFLFAIAIVNLIILRAVYRTFQSVRRGEPYVDEDFDLLLGSRGFLSRLFRPVFGLIRSSWHMYPLGLLFGLGFDTATEIGVLGISAAEATKGLPLISIHVFPALFAAGMSLIDTTDNILMLGAYGWAFVKPIRKLYYNLTITSVSVIVAFAVGGIEALGLIASQFQLAGSFWSLIAKLNNNFGVLGYFIVGLFALAWILSVLIYRWRRLDDLELAPPLPAPIDSE
;
A
#
# COMPACT_ATOMS: atom_id res chain seq x y z
N MET A 1 32.80 -22.96 22.89
CA MET A 1 32.73 -21.58 23.44
C MET A 1 31.81 -20.78 22.51
N HIS A 2 30.49 -20.87 22.75
CA HIS A 2 29.48 -20.16 21.96
C HIS A 2 29.41 -18.71 22.44
N LEU A 3 29.87 -17.79 21.60
CA LEU A 3 29.63 -16.36 21.79
C LEU A 3 28.14 -16.08 21.52
N GLN A 4 27.36 -15.94 22.57
CA GLN A 4 26.02 -15.39 22.52
C GLN A 4 26.10 -13.96 21.98
N GLY A 5 25.70 -13.76 20.74
CA GLY A 5 25.54 -12.45 20.17
C GLY A 5 24.53 -11.64 20.98
N ASN A 6 25.00 -10.56 21.56
CA ASN A 6 24.21 -9.54 22.25
C ASN A 6 23.03 -9.11 21.35
N PRO A 7 21.79 -9.03 21.77
CA PRO A 7 20.68 -8.54 20.95
C PRO A 7 20.94 -7.08 20.65
N MET A 8 21.47 -6.81 19.47
CA MET A 8 21.66 -5.42 18.98
C MET A 8 20.29 -4.72 19.01
N ARG A 9 20.21 -3.65 19.79
CA ARG A 9 19.05 -2.74 19.78
C ARG A 9 18.83 -2.30 18.33
N PRO A 10 17.62 -2.41 17.79
CA PRO A 10 17.36 -2.03 16.42
C PRO A 10 17.69 -0.54 16.26
N SER A 11 18.68 -0.22 15.44
CA SER A 11 18.93 1.16 15.03
C SER A 11 17.78 1.61 14.11
N LEU A 12 17.43 2.89 14.09
CA LEU A 12 16.39 3.40 13.19
C LEU A 12 16.65 2.99 11.72
N ARG A 13 17.90 2.89 11.31
CA ARG A 13 18.29 2.39 9.98
C ARG A 13 17.91 0.91 9.75
N SER A 14 17.84 0.10 10.82
CA SER A 14 17.46 -1.32 10.69
C SER A 14 15.96 -1.52 10.46
N LEU A 15 15.10 -0.54 10.77
CA LEU A 15 13.66 -0.56 10.48
C LEU A 15 13.38 -0.55 8.98
N PHE A 16 14.20 0.18 8.23
CA PHE A 16 14.04 0.35 6.78
C PHE A 16 14.85 -0.68 5.98
N ASN A 17 15.49 -1.62 6.66
CA ASN A 17 16.18 -2.74 6.02
C ASN A 17 15.22 -3.92 5.88
N ASP A 18 14.88 -4.28 4.64
CA ASP A 18 13.94 -5.35 4.30
C ASP A 18 14.55 -6.76 4.45
N GLN A 19 15.81 -6.86 4.87
CA GLN A 19 16.50 -8.14 5.04
C GLN A 19 15.80 -9.03 6.10
N PRO A 20 15.75 -10.35 5.90
CA PRO A 20 15.30 -11.30 6.90
C PRO A 20 16.11 -11.11 8.19
N GLY A 21 15.42 -10.88 9.29
CA GLY A 21 16.05 -10.63 10.58
C GLY A 21 14.99 -10.67 11.69
N ASN A 22 15.21 -9.94 12.78
CA ASN A 22 14.26 -9.86 13.87
C ASN A 22 13.01 -9.04 13.49
N THR A 23 12.13 -9.64 12.68
CA THR A 23 10.90 -9.01 12.17
C THR A 23 10.02 -8.51 13.32
N ARG A 24 9.94 -9.26 14.43
CA ARG A 24 9.15 -8.84 15.62
C ARG A 24 9.69 -7.54 16.21
N ALA A 25 11.00 -7.43 16.38
CA ALA A 25 11.59 -6.20 16.90
C ALA A 25 11.38 -5.01 15.96
N LYS A 26 11.43 -5.22 14.64
CA LYS A 26 11.12 -4.17 13.64
C LYS A 26 9.65 -3.74 13.74
N ILE A 27 8.71 -4.68 13.89
CA ILE A 27 7.29 -4.38 14.08
C ILE A 27 7.07 -3.58 15.37
N PHE A 28 7.65 -4.00 16.50
CA PHE A 28 7.55 -3.21 17.73
C PHE A 28 8.12 -1.81 17.60
N ALA A 29 9.26 -1.68 16.93
CA ALA A 29 9.92 -0.39 16.76
C ALA A 29 9.10 0.54 15.85
N ILE A 30 8.48 0.03 14.76
CA ILE A 30 7.66 0.87 13.88
C ILE A 30 6.36 1.31 14.60
N TYR A 31 5.74 0.44 15.39
CA TYR A 31 4.59 0.83 16.20
C TYR A 31 4.96 1.81 17.32
N ALA A 32 6.17 1.71 17.88
CA ALA A 32 6.66 2.72 18.82
C ALA A 32 6.81 4.09 18.14
N VAL A 33 7.34 4.14 16.91
CA VAL A 33 7.39 5.37 16.09
C VAL A 33 6.00 5.91 15.82
N LEU A 34 5.06 5.04 15.42
CA LEU A 34 3.66 5.42 15.18
C LEU A 34 2.98 5.95 16.44
N ALA A 35 3.21 5.29 17.59
CA ALA A 35 2.67 5.76 18.87
C ALA A 35 3.19 7.15 19.23
N VAL A 36 4.50 7.37 19.10
CA VAL A 36 5.11 8.70 19.34
C VAL A 36 4.54 9.74 18.37
N PHE A 37 4.37 9.39 17.08
CA PHE A 37 3.81 10.29 16.09
C PHE A 37 2.34 10.63 16.40
N ASN A 38 1.50 9.63 16.68
CA ASN A 38 0.10 9.85 17.02
C ASN A 38 -0.07 10.63 18.32
N LEU A 39 0.61 10.21 19.40
CA LEU A 39 0.56 10.91 20.68
C LEU A 39 1.10 12.34 20.57
N GLY A 40 2.16 12.54 19.81
CA GLY A 40 2.74 13.86 19.55
C GLY A 40 1.79 14.78 18.79
N ALA A 41 1.14 14.28 17.72
CA ALA A 41 0.15 15.04 16.95
C ALA A 41 -1.06 15.43 17.82
N TRP A 42 -1.58 14.50 18.62
CA TRP A 42 -2.67 14.78 19.55
C TRP A 42 -2.26 15.72 20.71
N ALA A 43 -1.06 15.55 21.26
CA ALA A 43 -0.54 16.47 22.27
C ALA A 43 -0.44 17.89 21.70
N TRP A 44 0.06 18.02 20.46
CA TRP A 44 0.10 19.31 19.75
C TRP A 44 -1.32 19.89 19.57
N ALA A 45 -2.30 19.09 19.15
CA ALA A 45 -3.68 19.52 19.02
C ALA A 45 -4.25 20.05 20.35
N VAL A 46 -4.05 19.30 21.43
CA VAL A 46 -4.53 19.69 22.77
C VAL A 46 -3.85 20.98 23.23
N ILE A 47 -2.53 21.09 23.08
CA ILE A 47 -1.79 22.30 23.47
C ILE A 47 -2.25 23.51 22.64
N ALA A 48 -2.44 23.34 21.33
CA ALA A 48 -2.86 24.43 20.44
C ALA A 48 -4.31 24.87 20.68
N PHE A 49 -5.20 23.91 21.00
CA PHE A 49 -6.65 24.14 20.96
C PHE A 49 -7.38 23.96 22.30
N HIS A 50 -6.68 23.76 23.44
CA HIS A 50 -7.31 23.53 24.75
C HIS A 50 -8.32 24.63 25.15
N ARG A 51 -8.13 25.86 24.67
CA ARG A 51 -9.06 26.99 24.91
C ARG A 51 -10.21 27.05 23.90
N PHE A 52 -10.17 26.25 22.88
CA PHE A 52 -11.14 26.26 21.75
C PHE A 52 -11.68 24.86 21.48
N PRO A 53 -12.62 24.34 22.28
CA PRO A 53 -13.12 22.96 22.16
C PRO A 53 -13.65 22.61 20.76
N VAL A 54 -14.19 23.59 20.04
CA VAL A 54 -14.66 23.40 18.65
C VAL A 54 -13.52 22.99 17.73
N LEU A 55 -12.32 23.57 17.90
CA LEU A 55 -11.14 23.21 17.10
C LEU A 55 -10.61 21.80 17.44
N LEU A 56 -10.80 21.31 18.66
CA LEU A 56 -10.52 19.92 19.00
C LEU A 56 -11.45 18.96 18.26
N GLY A 57 -12.72 19.33 18.10
CA GLY A 57 -13.65 18.57 17.23
C GLY A 57 -13.21 18.55 15.77
N THR A 58 -12.77 19.71 15.25
CA THR A 58 -12.19 19.81 13.89
C THR A 58 -10.90 18.98 13.75
N ALA A 59 -10.05 18.96 14.79
CA ALA A 59 -8.85 18.14 14.85
C ALA A 59 -9.18 16.64 14.82
N PHE A 60 -10.22 16.22 15.56
CA PHE A 60 -10.71 14.84 15.51
C PHE A 60 -11.25 14.47 14.11
N LEU A 61 -11.94 15.39 13.45
CA LEU A 61 -12.41 15.19 12.08
C LEU A 61 -11.24 15.01 11.12
N ALA A 62 -10.19 15.84 11.20
CA ALA A 62 -8.99 15.70 10.36
C ALA A 62 -8.28 14.36 10.59
N TYR A 63 -8.16 13.92 11.84
CA TYR A 63 -7.62 12.59 12.17
C TYR A 63 -8.47 11.47 11.58
N SER A 64 -9.79 11.56 11.71
CA SER A 64 -10.74 10.59 11.16
C SER A 64 -10.67 10.52 9.63
N PHE A 65 -10.43 11.64 8.96
CA PHE A 65 -10.18 11.67 7.53
C PHE A 65 -8.91 10.89 7.16
N GLY A 66 -7.83 11.02 7.95
CA GLY A 66 -6.62 10.23 7.75
C GLY A 66 -6.85 8.72 7.92
N LEU A 67 -7.54 8.32 9.00
CA LEU A 67 -7.92 6.91 9.22
C LEU A 67 -8.74 6.35 8.05
N ARG A 68 -9.71 7.14 7.55
CA ARG A 68 -10.57 6.72 6.46
C ARG A 68 -9.83 6.67 5.13
N HIS A 69 -8.96 7.63 4.87
CA HIS A 69 -8.22 7.71 3.60
C HIS A 69 -7.30 6.51 3.40
N ALA A 70 -6.62 6.04 4.44
CA ALA A 70 -5.81 4.84 4.38
C ALA A 70 -6.57 3.56 3.98
N VAL A 71 -7.90 3.56 4.07
CA VAL A 71 -8.74 2.44 3.64
C VAL A 71 -9.21 2.61 2.19
N ASP A 72 -8.74 3.63 1.48
CA ASP A 72 -9.07 3.79 0.07
C ASP A 72 -8.43 2.66 -0.77
N ALA A 73 -9.11 2.29 -1.84
CA ALA A 73 -8.84 1.08 -2.59
C ALA A 73 -7.45 1.05 -3.24
N ASP A 74 -6.96 2.17 -3.67
CA ASP A 74 -5.64 2.37 -4.28
C ASP A 74 -4.51 2.19 -3.27
N HIS A 75 -4.66 2.70 -2.02
CA HIS A 75 -3.74 2.47 -0.91
C HIS A 75 -3.57 0.99 -0.61
N ILE A 76 -4.70 0.30 -0.37
CA ILE A 76 -4.70 -1.14 -0.07
C ILE A 76 -4.08 -1.92 -1.22
N ALA A 77 -4.47 -1.61 -2.47
CA ALA A 77 -3.94 -2.30 -3.64
C ALA A 77 -2.43 -2.06 -3.82
N ALA A 78 -1.93 -0.83 -3.64
CA ALA A 78 -0.52 -0.50 -3.76
C ALA A 78 0.32 -1.19 -2.67
N ILE A 79 -0.10 -1.08 -1.40
CA ILE A 79 0.60 -1.66 -0.25
C ILE A 79 0.64 -3.18 -0.33
N ASP A 80 -0.51 -3.84 -0.60
CA ASP A 80 -0.60 -5.29 -0.73
C ASP A 80 0.33 -5.83 -1.82
N ASN A 81 0.22 -5.26 -3.02
CA ASN A 81 0.98 -5.74 -4.17
C ASN A 81 2.49 -5.60 -3.97
N VAL A 82 2.95 -4.48 -3.39
CA VAL A 82 4.37 -4.26 -3.12
C VAL A 82 4.87 -5.14 -1.98
N THR A 83 4.13 -5.24 -0.88
CA THR A 83 4.47 -6.11 0.26
C THR A 83 4.67 -7.54 -0.22
N ARG A 84 3.73 -8.06 -1.01
CA ARG A 84 3.80 -9.40 -1.56
C ARG A 84 4.97 -9.58 -2.51
N LYS A 85 5.20 -8.63 -3.44
CA LYS A 85 6.35 -8.67 -4.34
C LYS A 85 7.67 -8.79 -3.57
N LEU A 86 7.90 -7.93 -2.59
CA LEU A 86 9.12 -7.95 -1.79
C LEU A 86 9.27 -9.23 -0.97
N MET A 87 8.15 -9.80 -0.49
CA MET A 87 8.18 -11.09 0.21
C MET A 87 8.51 -12.26 -0.72
N HIS A 88 8.09 -12.22 -1.98
CA HIS A 88 8.52 -13.19 -2.98
C HIS A 88 10.02 -13.14 -3.24
N GLU A 89 10.63 -11.95 -3.16
CA GLU A 89 12.08 -11.76 -3.22
C GLU A 89 12.79 -12.16 -1.90
N GLY A 90 12.13 -12.87 -1.00
CA GLY A 90 12.69 -13.32 0.28
C GLY A 90 12.86 -12.22 1.34
N LYS A 91 12.36 -11.02 1.10
CA LYS A 91 12.45 -9.88 1.99
C LYS A 91 11.37 -9.88 3.07
N ARG A 92 11.52 -9.03 4.09
CA ARG A 92 10.53 -8.79 5.17
C ARG A 92 10.23 -7.29 5.26
N PRO A 93 9.39 -6.77 4.36
CA PRO A 93 9.16 -5.33 4.19
C PRO A 93 8.16 -4.81 5.25
N VAL A 94 8.65 -4.46 6.43
CA VAL A 94 7.81 -3.97 7.55
C VAL A 94 7.38 -2.50 7.35
N ALA A 95 8.13 -1.74 6.54
CA ALA A 95 7.98 -0.29 6.44
C ALA A 95 7.24 0.19 5.18
N VAL A 96 6.68 -0.70 4.36
CA VAL A 96 6.01 -0.36 3.09
C VAL A 96 4.87 0.62 3.32
N GLY A 97 3.89 0.29 4.17
CA GLY A 97 2.75 1.15 4.46
C GLY A 97 3.16 2.48 5.11
N PHE A 98 4.10 2.43 6.07
CA PHE A 98 4.60 3.62 6.75
C PHE A 98 5.25 4.61 5.78
N LEU A 99 6.13 4.15 4.91
CA LEU A 99 6.84 5.01 3.95
C LEU A 99 5.89 5.52 2.85
N PHE A 100 4.93 4.70 2.42
CA PHE A 100 3.91 5.13 1.48
C PHE A 100 3.08 6.27 2.06
N SER A 101 2.54 6.11 3.26
CA SER A 101 1.73 7.14 3.91
C SER A 101 2.52 8.39 4.24
N LEU A 102 3.80 8.30 4.61
CA LEU A 102 4.65 9.48 4.80
C LEU A 102 4.86 10.25 3.50
N GLY A 103 5.11 9.56 2.38
CA GLY A 103 5.24 10.19 1.08
C GLY A 103 3.96 10.90 0.68
N HIS A 104 2.83 10.22 0.78
CA HIS A 104 1.51 10.75 0.47
C HIS A 104 1.17 11.98 1.35
N SER A 105 1.32 11.84 2.67
CA SER A 105 1.07 12.94 3.63
C SER A 105 1.96 14.15 3.41
N THR A 106 3.15 13.98 2.85
CA THR A 106 4.04 15.11 2.53
C THR A 106 3.37 16.08 1.57
N ILE A 107 2.67 15.58 0.55
CA ILE A 107 1.92 16.42 -0.39
C ILE A 107 0.73 17.10 0.30
N VAL A 108 -0.02 16.37 1.13
CA VAL A 108 -1.14 16.92 1.89
C VAL A 108 -0.68 18.04 2.83
N VAL A 109 0.45 17.85 3.54
CA VAL A 109 1.04 18.88 4.41
C VAL A 109 1.47 20.10 3.60
N ILE A 110 2.21 19.90 2.50
CA ILE A 110 2.66 21.02 1.64
C ILE A 110 1.45 21.75 1.05
N GLY A 111 0.44 21.03 0.57
CA GLY A 111 -0.80 21.60 0.04
C GLY A 111 -1.54 22.42 1.11
N SER A 112 -1.67 21.90 2.32
CA SER A 112 -2.30 22.62 3.46
C SER A 112 -1.56 23.91 3.82
N ILE A 113 -0.22 23.87 3.83
CA ILE A 113 0.62 25.06 4.05
C ILE A 113 0.42 26.10 2.95
N ALA A 114 0.48 25.66 1.70
CA ALA A 114 0.33 26.54 0.54
C ALA A 114 -1.06 27.21 0.54
N ILE A 115 -2.12 26.45 0.79
CA ILE A 115 -3.49 26.96 0.88
C ILE A 115 -3.64 27.92 2.06
N ALA A 116 -3.16 27.56 3.26
CA ALA A 116 -3.26 28.43 4.43
C ALA A 116 -2.47 29.74 4.26
N ALA A 117 -1.29 29.69 3.63
CA ALA A 117 -0.48 30.87 3.37
C ALA A 117 -1.08 31.81 2.30
N THR A 118 -1.89 31.26 1.40
CA THR A 118 -2.41 31.99 0.21
C THR A 118 -3.93 32.14 0.22
N ALA A 119 -4.63 31.70 1.26
CA ALA A 119 -6.08 31.62 1.34
C ALA A 119 -6.84 32.93 1.02
N LEU A 120 -6.18 34.08 1.21
CA LEU A 120 -6.76 35.40 0.89
C LEU A 120 -6.37 35.96 -0.50
N ALA A 121 -5.32 35.42 -1.13
CA ALA A 121 -4.75 36.06 -2.33
C ALA A 121 -4.87 35.25 -3.64
N LEU A 122 -5.06 33.91 -3.57
CA LEU A 122 -4.82 33.06 -4.75
C LEU A 122 -5.80 31.90 -4.97
N GLN A 123 -7.04 31.94 -4.49
CA GLN A 123 -8.00 30.83 -4.64
C GLN A 123 -8.09 30.30 -6.08
N HIS A 124 -8.20 31.17 -7.11
CA HIS A 124 -8.29 30.72 -8.51
C HIS A 124 -7.02 30.04 -9.08
N ARG A 125 -5.84 30.38 -8.58
CA ARG A 125 -4.59 29.73 -9.04
C ARG A 125 -4.37 28.38 -8.36
N ILE A 126 -4.83 28.23 -7.15
CA ILE A 126 -4.77 26.98 -6.39
C ILE A 126 -5.65 25.91 -7.05
N ASP A 127 -6.86 26.29 -7.49
CA ASP A 127 -7.77 25.37 -8.19
C ASP A 127 -7.12 24.80 -9.46
N HIS A 128 -6.46 25.64 -10.25
CA HIS A 128 -5.79 25.17 -11.48
C HIS A 128 -4.60 24.24 -11.21
N ILE A 129 -3.78 24.52 -10.17
CA ILE A 129 -2.68 23.64 -9.75
C ILE A 129 -3.23 22.31 -9.22
N ARG A 130 -4.34 22.36 -8.49
CA ARG A 130 -5.03 21.18 -7.99
C ARG A 130 -5.58 20.30 -9.12
N ASP A 131 -6.19 20.91 -10.16
CA ASP A 131 -6.71 20.16 -11.29
C ASP A 131 -5.60 19.42 -12.05
N ILE A 132 -4.46 20.09 -12.29
CA ILE A 132 -3.29 19.44 -12.91
C ILE A 132 -2.72 18.36 -12.00
N GLY A 133 -2.61 18.62 -10.70
CA GLY A 133 -2.13 17.66 -9.70
C GLY A 133 -3.00 16.41 -9.65
N SER A 134 -4.33 16.58 -9.69
CA SER A 134 -5.30 15.48 -9.71
C SER A 134 -5.11 14.59 -10.95
N ILE A 135 -4.98 15.20 -12.15
CA ILE A 135 -4.74 14.42 -13.36
C ILE A 135 -3.43 13.64 -13.29
N ILE A 136 -2.34 14.28 -12.82
CA ILE A 136 -1.02 13.63 -12.71
C ILE A 136 -1.08 12.50 -11.67
N GLY A 137 -1.64 12.74 -10.50
CA GLY A 137 -1.74 11.75 -9.43
C GLY A 137 -2.56 10.53 -9.85
N THR A 138 -3.75 10.76 -10.42
CA THR A 138 -4.61 9.67 -10.92
C THR A 138 -3.94 8.90 -12.05
N LEU A 139 -3.22 9.55 -12.96
CA LEU A 139 -2.44 8.86 -14.00
C LEU A 139 -1.33 8.00 -13.41
N VAL A 140 -0.58 8.52 -12.42
CA VAL A 140 0.49 7.78 -11.76
C VAL A 140 -0.06 6.57 -11.01
N SER A 141 -1.12 6.75 -10.22
CA SER A 141 -1.81 5.68 -9.50
C SER A 141 -2.28 4.59 -10.47
N THR A 142 -3.08 4.97 -11.46
CA THR A 142 -3.62 4.07 -12.49
C THR A 142 -2.52 3.28 -13.21
N LEU A 143 -1.48 3.97 -13.70
CA LEU A 143 -0.38 3.32 -14.42
C LEU A 143 0.41 2.39 -13.50
N PHE A 144 0.65 2.78 -12.25
CA PHE A 144 1.31 1.94 -11.26
C PHE A 144 0.48 0.69 -10.94
N LEU A 145 -0.82 0.84 -10.69
CA LEU A 145 -1.70 -0.29 -10.38
C LEU A 145 -1.77 -1.28 -11.55
N PHE A 146 -1.89 -0.82 -12.79
CA PHE A 146 -1.85 -1.71 -13.96
C PHE A 146 -0.48 -2.37 -14.12
N ALA A 147 0.61 -1.63 -13.95
CA ALA A 147 1.95 -2.18 -14.07
C ALA A 147 2.18 -3.29 -13.03
N ILE A 148 1.84 -3.06 -11.76
CA ILE A 148 2.01 -4.06 -10.70
C ILE A 148 1.02 -5.24 -10.87
N ALA A 149 -0.19 -4.99 -11.38
CA ALA A 149 -1.15 -6.05 -11.69
C ALA A 149 -0.63 -6.99 -12.79
N ILE A 150 -0.02 -6.44 -13.85
CA ILE A 150 0.59 -7.23 -14.93
C ILE A 150 1.78 -8.05 -14.40
N VAL A 151 2.62 -7.44 -13.57
CA VAL A 151 3.72 -8.12 -12.87
C VAL A 151 3.20 -9.33 -12.10
N ASN A 152 2.18 -9.10 -11.25
CA ASN A 152 1.59 -10.17 -10.44
C ASN A 152 0.88 -11.24 -11.31
N LEU A 153 0.33 -10.86 -12.46
CA LEU A 153 -0.25 -11.81 -13.40
C LEU A 153 0.81 -12.75 -14.02
N ILE A 154 2.02 -12.23 -14.30
CA ILE A 154 3.16 -13.03 -14.77
C ILE A 154 3.59 -14.01 -13.67
N ILE A 155 3.75 -13.52 -12.45
CA ILE A 155 4.07 -14.35 -11.27
C ILE A 155 2.98 -15.42 -11.07
N LEU A 156 1.70 -15.03 -11.13
CA LEU A 156 0.57 -15.94 -11.01
C LEU A 156 0.62 -17.10 -12.02
N ARG A 157 0.95 -16.80 -13.28
CA ARG A 157 1.12 -17.82 -14.32
C ARG A 157 2.25 -18.79 -14.02
N ALA A 158 3.38 -18.30 -13.52
CA ALA A 158 4.52 -19.11 -13.13
C ALA A 158 4.13 -20.02 -11.95
N VAL A 159 3.61 -19.46 -10.87
CA VAL A 159 3.13 -20.21 -9.70
C VAL A 159 2.09 -21.27 -10.08
N TYR A 160 1.16 -20.94 -10.97
CA TYR A 160 0.15 -21.89 -11.45
C TYR A 160 0.79 -23.08 -12.20
N ARG A 161 1.78 -22.84 -13.05
CA ARG A 161 2.53 -23.90 -13.75
C ARG A 161 3.25 -24.80 -12.76
N THR A 162 4.00 -24.21 -11.83
CA THR A 162 4.71 -24.96 -10.78
C THR A 162 3.74 -25.77 -9.92
N PHE A 163 2.58 -25.19 -9.54
CA PHE A 163 1.55 -25.91 -8.81
C PHE A 163 1.00 -27.12 -9.59
N GLN A 164 0.81 -26.99 -10.90
CA GLN A 164 0.39 -28.11 -11.74
C GLN A 164 1.48 -29.19 -11.88
N SER A 165 2.76 -28.80 -12.02
CA SER A 165 3.89 -29.73 -12.06
C SER A 165 3.98 -30.55 -10.77
N VAL A 166 3.93 -29.89 -9.61
CA VAL A 166 3.93 -30.57 -8.31
C VAL A 166 2.74 -31.54 -8.15
N ARG A 167 1.55 -31.15 -8.64
CA ARG A 167 0.37 -32.06 -8.63
C ARG A 167 0.53 -33.29 -9.53
N ARG A 168 1.40 -33.24 -10.53
CA ARG A 168 1.74 -34.38 -11.39
C ARG A 168 2.84 -35.26 -10.81
N GLY A 169 3.36 -34.93 -9.61
CA GLY A 169 4.45 -35.66 -8.96
C GLY A 169 5.84 -35.23 -9.38
N GLU A 170 5.98 -34.12 -10.11
CA GLU A 170 7.28 -33.57 -10.46
C GLU A 170 7.93 -32.91 -9.22
N PRO A 171 9.28 -32.97 -9.09
CA PRO A 171 9.96 -32.38 -7.95
C PRO A 171 9.72 -30.85 -7.87
N TYR A 172 9.52 -30.36 -6.65
CA TYR A 172 9.40 -28.92 -6.42
C TYR A 172 10.75 -28.25 -6.59
N VAL A 173 10.87 -27.35 -7.55
CA VAL A 173 12.00 -26.45 -7.71
C VAL A 173 11.54 -25.06 -7.26
N ASP A 174 12.24 -24.46 -6.30
CA ASP A 174 11.97 -23.08 -5.89
C ASP A 174 12.49 -22.18 -7.03
N GLU A 175 11.58 -21.76 -7.92
CA GLU A 175 11.95 -20.92 -9.05
C GLU A 175 12.38 -19.55 -8.51
N ASP A 176 13.61 -19.18 -8.84
CA ASP A 176 14.10 -17.84 -8.58
C ASP A 176 13.30 -16.86 -9.47
N PHE A 177 12.47 -16.00 -8.86
CA PHE A 177 11.61 -15.07 -9.59
C PHE A 177 12.41 -14.11 -10.49
N ASP A 178 13.68 -13.82 -10.12
CA ASP A 178 14.58 -13.05 -10.97
C ASP A 178 14.93 -13.79 -12.27
N LEU A 179 15.02 -15.12 -12.24
CA LEU A 179 15.20 -15.96 -13.44
C LEU A 179 13.95 -16.01 -14.32
N LEU A 180 12.76 -16.07 -13.72
CA LEU A 180 11.49 -16.01 -14.45
C LEU A 180 11.30 -14.68 -15.18
N LEU A 181 11.71 -13.58 -14.55
CA LEU A 181 11.68 -12.23 -15.14
C LEU A 181 12.81 -12.00 -16.15
N GLY A 182 13.90 -12.76 -16.05
CA GLY A 182 15.00 -12.79 -17.02
C GLY A 182 14.69 -13.64 -18.26
N SER A 183 13.68 -14.52 -18.19
CA SER A 183 13.31 -15.39 -19.30
C SER A 183 12.70 -14.62 -20.48
N ARG A 184 13.03 -15.06 -21.69
CA ARG A 184 12.97 -14.48 -23.04
C ARG A 184 11.61 -13.97 -23.58
N GLY A 185 10.74 -13.32 -22.76
CA GLY A 185 9.48 -12.77 -23.24
C GLY A 185 9.55 -11.25 -23.54
N PHE A 186 8.85 -10.79 -24.61
CA PHE A 186 8.70 -9.37 -24.94
C PHE A 186 8.13 -8.59 -23.73
N LEU A 187 7.12 -9.13 -23.05
CA LEU A 187 6.51 -8.54 -21.86
C LEU A 187 7.50 -8.40 -20.69
N SER A 188 8.37 -9.38 -20.45
CA SER A 188 9.38 -9.29 -19.39
C SER A 188 10.41 -8.19 -19.66
N ARG A 189 10.76 -7.94 -20.92
CA ARG A 189 11.65 -6.82 -21.30
C ARG A 189 10.98 -5.47 -21.13
N LEU A 190 9.71 -5.35 -21.50
CA LEU A 190 8.95 -4.10 -21.41
C LEU A 190 8.71 -3.68 -19.95
N PHE A 191 8.40 -4.65 -19.08
CA PHE A 191 8.09 -4.38 -17.66
C PHE A 191 9.29 -4.49 -16.71
N ARG A 192 10.47 -4.92 -17.21
CA ARG A 192 11.69 -4.98 -16.42
C ARG A 192 12.04 -3.66 -15.70
N PRO A 193 11.88 -2.47 -16.30
CA PRO A 193 12.07 -1.20 -15.58
C PRO A 193 11.09 -1.04 -14.42
N VAL A 194 9.82 -1.42 -14.59
CA VAL A 194 8.77 -1.32 -13.55
C VAL A 194 9.06 -2.27 -12.39
N PHE A 195 9.53 -3.49 -12.69
CA PHE A 195 10.01 -4.43 -11.66
C PHE A 195 11.21 -3.87 -10.88
N GLY A 196 12.09 -3.16 -11.58
CA GLY A 196 13.26 -2.51 -11.00
C GLY A 196 12.94 -1.26 -10.17
N LEU A 197 11.74 -0.67 -10.32
CA LEU A 197 11.35 0.54 -9.60
C LEU A 197 11.21 0.31 -8.10
N ILE A 198 10.57 -0.78 -7.68
CA ILE A 198 10.33 -1.08 -6.27
C ILE A 198 11.17 -2.28 -5.85
N ARG A 199 12.36 -2.02 -5.31
CA ARG A 199 13.30 -3.05 -4.81
C ARG A 199 13.40 -3.09 -3.30
N SER A 200 12.84 -2.12 -2.59
CA SER A 200 12.85 -2.03 -1.13
C SER A 200 11.69 -1.13 -0.66
N SER A 201 11.34 -1.25 0.62
CA SER A 201 10.31 -0.43 1.25
C SER A 201 10.54 1.07 1.06
N TRP A 202 11.81 1.53 0.97
CA TRP A 202 12.13 2.96 0.79
C TRP A 202 11.55 3.56 -0.49
N HIS A 203 11.41 2.78 -1.55
CA HIS A 203 10.83 3.26 -2.81
C HIS A 203 9.32 3.60 -2.69
N MET A 204 8.68 3.20 -1.58
CA MET A 204 7.28 3.54 -1.32
C MET A 204 7.10 5.00 -0.94
N TYR A 205 8.13 5.67 -0.40
CA TYR A 205 8.04 7.11 -0.10
C TYR A 205 7.85 7.97 -1.36
N PRO A 206 8.73 7.92 -2.39
CA PRO A 206 8.50 8.65 -3.63
C PRO A 206 7.22 8.20 -4.36
N LEU A 207 6.83 6.94 -4.26
CA LEU A 207 5.58 6.48 -4.84
C LEU A 207 4.37 7.10 -4.12
N GLY A 208 4.35 7.08 -2.80
CA GLY A 208 3.29 7.72 -2.01
C GLY A 208 3.19 9.23 -2.27
N LEU A 209 4.35 9.90 -2.44
CA LEU A 209 4.38 11.30 -2.82
C LEU A 209 3.71 11.55 -4.17
N LEU A 210 3.94 10.67 -5.16
CA LEU A 210 3.28 10.78 -6.48
C LEU A 210 1.78 10.50 -6.40
N PHE A 211 1.35 9.53 -5.57
CA PHE A 211 -0.07 9.27 -5.31
C PHE A 211 -0.74 10.50 -4.67
N GLY A 212 -0.10 11.12 -3.67
CA GLY A 212 -0.62 12.32 -2.99
C GLY A 212 -0.82 13.54 -3.89
N LEU A 213 -0.24 13.58 -5.09
CA LEU A 213 -0.51 14.65 -6.05
C LEU A 213 -1.96 14.62 -6.58
N GLY A 214 -2.67 13.51 -6.41
CA GLY A 214 -4.04 13.33 -6.89
C GLY A 214 -5.02 14.34 -6.32
N PHE A 215 -4.99 14.61 -5.02
CA PHE A 215 -5.98 15.43 -4.30
C PHE A 215 -7.43 15.15 -4.74
N ASP A 216 -7.71 13.91 -5.10
CA ASP A 216 -8.95 13.50 -5.74
C ASP A 216 -9.98 12.96 -4.75
N THR A 217 -9.59 12.74 -3.48
CA THR A 217 -10.48 12.23 -2.46
C THR A 217 -11.11 13.32 -1.61
N ALA A 218 -12.38 13.08 -1.21
CA ALA A 218 -13.12 13.99 -0.34
C ALA A 218 -12.44 14.23 1.02
N THR A 219 -11.62 13.27 1.49
CA THR A 219 -10.89 13.36 2.76
C THR A 219 -9.71 14.31 2.67
N GLU A 220 -8.93 14.27 1.61
CA GLU A 220 -7.82 15.21 1.36
C GLU A 220 -8.36 16.62 1.15
N ILE A 221 -9.37 16.77 0.27
CA ILE A 221 -10.05 18.05 0.04
C ILE A 221 -10.62 18.58 1.35
N GLY A 222 -11.17 17.72 2.21
CA GLY A 222 -11.67 18.08 3.52
C GLY A 222 -10.59 18.68 4.43
N VAL A 223 -9.42 18.07 4.50
CA VAL A 223 -8.30 18.60 5.31
C VAL A 223 -7.76 19.90 4.74
N LEU A 224 -7.63 20.02 3.43
CA LEU A 224 -7.24 21.27 2.78
C LEU A 224 -8.29 22.38 3.03
N GLY A 225 -9.59 22.03 2.94
CA GLY A 225 -10.71 22.93 3.23
C GLY A 225 -10.71 23.41 4.68
N ILE A 226 -10.47 22.53 5.65
CA ILE A 226 -10.29 22.88 7.07
C ILE A 226 -9.14 23.87 7.21
N SER A 227 -7.98 23.58 6.62
CA SER A 227 -6.79 24.43 6.69
C SER A 227 -7.06 25.82 6.11
N ALA A 228 -7.76 25.92 4.98
CA ALA A 228 -8.18 27.17 4.36
C ALA A 228 -9.16 27.96 5.26
N ALA A 229 -10.22 27.29 5.75
CA ALA A 229 -11.24 27.91 6.57
C ALA A 229 -10.68 28.48 7.88
N GLU A 230 -9.79 27.74 8.53
CA GLU A 230 -9.18 28.23 9.78
C GLU A 230 -8.13 29.33 9.52
N ALA A 231 -7.45 29.32 8.36
CA ALA A 231 -6.60 30.43 7.95
C ALA A 231 -7.35 31.73 7.74
N THR A 232 -8.52 31.69 7.10
CA THR A 232 -9.37 32.88 6.91
C THR A 232 -9.94 33.45 8.22
N LYS A 233 -10.04 32.63 9.26
CA LYS A 233 -10.42 33.07 10.62
C LYS A 233 -9.25 33.68 11.41
N GLY A 234 -8.05 33.74 10.83
CA GLY A 234 -6.87 34.30 11.45
C GLY A 234 -6.14 33.35 12.39
N LEU A 235 -6.36 32.05 12.31
CA LEU A 235 -5.60 31.08 13.08
C LEU A 235 -4.12 31.10 12.65
N PRO A 236 -3.15 31.12 13.60
CA PRO A 236 -1.74 31.10 13.26
C PRO A 236 -1.37 29.86 12.43
N LEU A 237 -0.51 30.03 11.41
CA LEU A 237 -0.08 28.93 10.54
C LEU A 237 0.40 27.71 11.32
N ILE A 238 1.17 27.90 12.40
CA ILE A 238 1.65 26.81 13.25
C ILE A 238 0.51 25.97 13.82
N SER A 239 -0.63 26.58 14.15
CA SER A 239 -1.81 25.89 14.67
C SER A 239 -2.59 25.19 13.55
N ILE A 240 -2.57 25.71 12.33
CA ILE A 240 -3.22 25.11 11.16
C ILE A 240 -2.54 23.79 10.79
N HIS A 241 -1.22 23.69 10.96
CA HIS A 241 -0.46 22.45 10.66
C HIS A 241 -0.86 21.25 11.54
N VAL A 242 -1.58 21.46 12.63
CA VAL A 242 -2.13 20.40 13.46
C VAL A 242 -3.06 19.48 12.65
N PHE A 243 -3.88 20.05 11.75
CA PHE A 243 -4.85 19.28 10.98
C PHE A 243 -4.19 18.29 10.01
N PRO A 244 -3.28 18.70 9.11
CA PRO A 244 -2.59 17.75 8.25
C PRO A 244 -1.64 16.81 9.01
N ALA A 245 -1.08 17.22 10.16
CA ALA A 245 -0.29 16.33 11.01
C ALA A 245 -1.13 15.20 11.61
N LEU A 246 -2.36 15.50 12.06
CA LEU A 246 -3.31 14.51 12.55
C LEU A 246 -3.79 13.58 11.42
N PHE A 247 -4.08 14.12 10.25
CA PHE A 247 -4.41 13.34 9.07
C PHE A 247 -3.27 12.35 8.76
N ALA A 248 -2.03 12.83 8.68
CA ALA A 248 -0.85 12.00 8.44
C ALA A 248 -0.66 10.92 9.51
N ALA A 249 -0.88 11.24 10.77
CA ALA A 249 -0.76 10.30 11.89
C ALA A 249 -1.82 9.17 11.79
N GLY A 250 -3.08 9.51 11.51
CA GLY A 250 -4.16 8.54 11.32
C GLY A 250 -3.92 7.65 10.12
N MET A 251 -3.54 8.22 8.98
CA MET A 251 -3.25 7.47 7.76
C MET A 251 -2.07 6.53 7.94
N SER A 252 -0.96 7.01 8.52
CA SER A 252 0.23 6.18 8.76
C SER A 252 -0.06 4.99 9.69
N LEU A 253 -0.95 5.15 10.66
CA LEU A 253 -1.34 4.07 11.57
C LEU A 253 -2.04 2.94 10.82
N ILE A 254 -3.01 3.26 9.97
CA ILE A 254 -3.80 2.25 9.25
C ILE A 254 -2.98 1.62 8.13
N ASP A 255 -2.31 2.39 7.27
CA ASP A 255 -1.48 1.87 6.18
C ASP A 255 -0.37 0.93 6.69
N THR A 256 0.28 1.29 7.83
CA THR A 256 1.29 0.42 8.43
C THR A 256 0.66 -0.84 9.01
N THR A 257 -0.51 -0.74 9.61
CA THR A 257 -1.22 -1.90 10.17
C THR A 257 -1.65 -2.85 9.06
N ASP A 258 -2.18 -2.34 7.96
CA ASP A 258 -2.52 -3.13 6.78
C ASP A 258 -1.30 -3.89 6.24
N ASN A 259 -0.19 -3.19 6.01
CA ASN A 259 1.09 -3.80 5.60
C ASN A 259 1.53 -4.94 6.56
N ILE A 260 1.45 -4.74 7.88
CA ILE A 260 1.88 -5.74 8.86
C ILE A 260 0.91 -6.94 8.89
N LEU A 261 -0.38 -6.72 8.74
CA LEU A 261 -1.37 -7.79 8.62
C LEU A 261 -1.09 -8.65 7.38
N MET A 262 -0.84 -8.01 6.23
CA MET A 262 -0.46 -8.70 4.99
C MET A 262 0.85 -9.46 5.14
N LEU A 263 1.87 -8.84 5.76
CA LEU A 263 3.15 -9.50 6.06
C LEU A 263 2.97 -10.76 6.92
N GLY A 264 2.09 -10.70 7.93
CA GLY A 264 1.76 -11.83 8.78
C GLY A 264 1.02 -12.94 8.02
N ALA A 265 0.00 -12.58 7.25
CA ALA A 265 -0.79 -13.52 6.45
C ALA A 265 0.08 -14.25 5.42
N TYR A 266 0.89 -13.53 4.67
CA TYR A 266 1.82 -14.12 3.70
C TYR A 266 2.94 -14.92 4.38
N GLY A 267 3.49 -14.43 5.51
CA GLY A 267 4.51 -15.13 6.26
C GLY A 267 4.05 -16.51 6.74
N TRP A 268 2.79 -16.62 7.19
CA TRP A 268 2.20 -17.91 7.58
C TRP A 268 1.99 -18.83 6.35
N ALA A 269 1.53 -18.26 5.25
CA ALA A 269 1.28 -19.02 4.03
C ALA A 269 2.55 -19.65 3.43
N PHE A 270 3.73 -19.05 3.64
CA PHE A 270 4.98 -19.45 2.99
C PHE A 270 5.82 -20.48 3.76
N VAL A 271 5.31 -21.07 4.85
CA VAL A 271 6.08 -22.02 5.69
C VAL A 271 6.32 -23.37 5.00
N LYS A 272 5.33 -23.93 4.29
CA LYS A 272 5.45 -25.20 3.55
C LYS A 272 5.41 -24.94 2.04
N PRO A 273 6.23 -25.63 1.20
CA PRO A 273 6.24 -25.39 -0.25
C PRO A 273 4.88 -25.50 -0.92
N ILE A 274 4.12 -26.57 -0.64
CA ILE A 274 2.78 -26.77 -1.24
C ILE A 274 1.79 -25.72 -0.74
N ARG A 275 1.90 -25.34 0.53
CA ARG A 275 1.10 -24.27 1.12
C ARG A 275 1.46 -22.95 0.48
N LYS A 276 2.77 -22.63 0.35
CA LYS A 276 3.29 -21.46 -0.34
C LYS A 276 2.69 -21.34 -1.76
N LEU A 277 2.72 -22.41 -2.54
CA LEU A 277 2.17 -22.42 -3.91
C LEU A 277 0.67 -22.17 -3.92
N TYR A 278 -0.10 -22.88 -3.10
CA TYR A 278 -1.56 -22.78 -3.08
C TYR A 278 -2.05 -21.39 -2.63
N TYR A 279 -1.54 -20.89 -1.50
CA TYR A 279 -1.94 -19.58 -0.99
C TYR A 279 -1.44 -18.46 -1.89
N ASN A 280 -0.23 -18.57 -2.43
CA ASN A 280 0.30 -17.64 -3.38
C ASN A 280 -0.60 -17.55 -4.63
N LEU A 281 -1.01 -18.69 -5.16
CA LEU A 281 -1.95 -18.74 -6.29
C LEU A 281 -3.26 -18.02 -5.97
N THR A 282 -3.88 -18.33 -4.83
CA THR A 282 -5.20 -17.81 -4.45
C THR A 282 -5.14 -16.30 -4.21
N ILE A 283 -4.21 -15.87 -3.35
CA ILE A 283 -4.14 -14.46 -2.94
C ILE A 283 -3.61 -13.59 -4.08
N THR A 284 -2.62 -14.06 -4.84
CA THR A 284 -2.15 -13.33 -6.04
C THR A 284 -3.26 -13.14 -7.07
N SER A 285 -4.14 -14.14 -7.24
CA SER A 285 -5.30 -14.00 -8.13
C SER A 285 -6.23 -12.89 -7.67
N VAL A 286 -6.54 -12.84 -6.37
CA VAL A 286 -7.39 -11.77 -5.79
C VAL A 286 -6.74 -10.40 -5.98
N SER A 287 -5.45 -10.26 -5.65
CA SER A 287 -4.74 -9.00 -5.78
C SER A 287 -4.65 -8.51 -7.23
N VAL A 288 -4.45 -9.41 -8.19
CA VAL A 288 -4.46 -9.04 -9.62
C VAL A 288 -5.84 -8.50 -10.02
N ILE A 289 -6.92 -9.19 -9.61
CA ILE A 289 -8.29 -8.74 -9.90
C ILE A 289 -8.56 -7.37 -9.26
N VAL A 290 -8.20 -7.21 -7.99
CA VAL A 290 -8.38 -5.94 -7.26
C VAL A 290 -7.61 -4.81 -7.93
N ALA A 291 -6.32 -5.01 -8.23
CA ALA A 291 -5.50 -3.96 -8.84
C ALA A 291 -6.01 -3.56 -10.24
N PHE A 292 -6.47 -4.50 -11.06
CA PHE A 292 -7.10 -4.19 -12.34
C PHE A 292 -8.46 -3.49 -12.18
N ALA A 293 -9.25 -3.88 -11.18
CA ALA A 293 -10.55 -3.27 -10.93
C ALA A 293 -10.38 -1.82 -10.44
N VAL A 294 -9.51 -1.60 -9.46
CA VAL A 294 -9.24 -0.26 -8.91
C VAL A 294 -8.63 0.66 -9.96
N GLY A 295 -7.52 0.25 -10.59
CA GLY A 295 -6.89 1.03 -11.66
C GLY A 295 -7.84 1.26 -12.86
N GLY A 296 -8.73 0.30 -13.15
CA GLY A 296 -9.76 0.44 -14.16
C GLY A 296 -10.81 1.50 -13.82
N ILE A 297 -11.28 1.53 -12.57
CA ILE A 297 -12.23 2.54 -12.07
C ILE A 297 -11.59 3.94 -12.14
N GLU A 298 -10.33 4.09 -11.68
CA GLU A 298 -9.58 5.35 -11.77
C GLU A 298 -9.40 5.81 -13.22
N ALA A 299 -8.93 4.91 -14.10
CA ALA A 299 -8.73 5.24 -15.53
C ALA A 299 -10.02 5.70 -16.20
N LEU A 300 -11.12 4.95 -15.99
CA LEU A 300 -12.43 5.29 -16.55
C LEU A 300 -12.99 6.58 -15.95
N GLY A 301 -12.77 6.81 -14.64
CA GLY A 301 -13.14 8.04 -13.97
C GLY A 301 -12.41 9.26 -14.56
N LEU A 302 -11.10 9.13 -14.77
CA LEU A 302 -10.29 10.18 -15.40
C LEU A 302 -10.75 10.45 -16.83
N ILE A 303 -10.98 9.42 -17.64
CA ILE A 303 -11.51 9.54 -19.01
C ILE A 303 -12.87 10.23 -18.99
N ALA A 304 -13.78 9.80 -18.13
CA ALA A 304 -15.11 10.40 -18.02
C ALA A 304 -15.05 11.89 -17.69
N SER A 305 -14.18 12.29 -16.76
CA SER A 305 -14.03 13.69 -16.35
C SER A 305 -13.41 14.54 -17.45
N GLN A 306 -12.35 14.04 -18.13
CA GLN A 306 -11.66 14.79 -19.18
C GLN A 306 -12.50 14.98 -20.46
N PHE A 307 -13.28 13.95 -20.83
CA PHE A 307 -14.11 13.99 -22.04
C PHE A 307 -15.58 14.33 -21.76
N GLN A 308 -15.92 14.71 -20.51
CA GLN A 308 -17.28 15.09 -20.09
C GLN A 308 -18.32 14.02 -20.47
N LEU A 309 -17.97 12.74 -20.30
CA LEU A 309 -18.83 11.62 -20.72
C LEU A 309 -20.00 11.46 -19.78
N ALA A 310 -21.21 11.29 -20.33
CA ALA A 310 -22.47 11.15 -19.60
C ALA A 310 -23.19 9.85 -19.94
N GLY A 311 -24.09 9.42 -19.06
CA GLY A 311 -24.89 8.20 -19.21
C GLY A 311 -24.79 7.27 -18.00
N SER A 312 -25.62 6.23 -17.97
CA SER A 312 -25.75 5.32 -16.82
C SER A 312 -24.44 4.63 -16.45
N PHE A 313 -23.66 4.19 -17.44
CA PHE A 313 -22.36 3.58 -17.22
C PHE A 313 -21.37 4.55 -16.56
N TRP A 314 -21.24 5.76 -17.11
CA TRP A 314 -20.33 6.76 -16.59
C TRP A 314 -20.72 7.28 -15.21
N SER A 315 -22.05 7.35 -14.94
CA SER A 315 -22.54 7.71 -13.61
C SER A 315 -22.23 6.62 -12.58
N LEU A 316 -22.22 5.34 -12.98
CA LEU A 316 -21.78 4.24 -12.11
C LEU A 316 -20.27 4.35 -11.81
N ILE A 317 -19.44 4.57 -12.83
CA ILE A 317 -18.00 4.77 -12.65
C ILE A 317 -17.72 5.97 -11.72
N ALA A 318 -18.39 7.09 -11.92
CA ALA A 318 -18.27 8.25 -11.04
C ALA A 318 -18.68 7.94 -9.59
N LYS A 319 -19.77 7.18 -9.38
CA LYS A 319 -20.18 6.73 -8.04
C LYS A 319 -19.13 5.85 -7.38
N LEU A 320 -18.53 4.91 -8.11
CA LEU A 320 -17.46 4.03 -7.58
C LEU A 320 -16.22 4.86 -7.23
N ASN A 321 -15.82 5.77 -8.11
CA ASN A 321 -14.66 6.63 -7.90
C ASN A 321 -14.85 7.57 -6.69
N ASN A 322 -16.04 8.13 -6.54
CA ASN A 322 -16.37 9.00 -5.41
C ASN A 322 -16.57 8.24 -4.07
N ASN A 323 -16.55 6.91 -4.08
CA ASN A 323 -16.73 6.05 -2.91
C ASN A 323 -15.58 5.07 -2.69
N PHE A 324 -14.34 5.47 -3.01
CA PHE A 324 -13.16 4.60 -2.84
C PHE A 324 -12.99 4.08 -1.41
N GLY A 325 -13.33 4.86 -0.39
CA GLY A 325 -13.29 4.36 0.99
C GLY A 325 -14.26 3.19 1.22
N VAL A 326 -15.47 3.23 0.64
CA VAL A 326 -16.41 2.09 0.73
C VAL A 326 -15.87 0.90 -0.06
N LEU A 327 -15.31 1.15 -1.24
CA LEU A 327 -14.67 0.12 -2.06
C LEU A 327 -13.48 -0.52 -1.33
N GLY A 328 -12.68 0.29 -0.61
CA GLY A 328 -11.57 -0.18 0.22
C GLY A 328 -12.03 -1.15 1.32
N TYR A 329 -13.09 -0.83 2.08
CA TYR A 329 -13.65 -1.76 3.07
C TYR A 329 -14.13 -3.07 2.44
N PHE A 330 -14.74 -2.99 1.24
CA PHE A 330 -15.14 -4.18 0.50
C PHE A 330 -13.92 -5.03 0.09
N ILE A 331 -12.83 -4.40 -0.33
CA ILE A 331 -11.58 -5.08 -0.71
C ILE A 331 -10.94 -5.76 0.51
N VAL A 332 -10.85 -5.09 1.66
CA VAL A 332 -10.37 -5.71 2.91
C VAL A 332 -11.21 -6.94 3.26
N GLY A 333 -12.55 -6.80 3.19
CA GLY A 333 -13.46 -7.94 3.41
C GLY A 333 -13.24 -9.08 2.41
N LEU A 334 -13.00 -8.76 1.14
CA LEU A 334 -12.70 -9.74 0.07
C LEU A 334 -11.39 -10.49 0.36
N PHE A 335 -10.31 -9.80 0.76
CA PHE A 335 -9.05 -10.43 1.14
C PHE A 335 -9.21 -11.34 2.37
N ALA A 336 -9.89 -10.87 3.42
CA ALA A 336 -10.17 -11.66 4.61
C ALA A 336 -10.99 -12.91 4.27
N LEU A 337 -12.04 -12.77 3.49
CA LEU A 337 -12.88 -13.88 3.03
C LEU A 337 -12.10 -14.86 2.16
N ALA A 338 -11.32 -14.37 1.19
CA ALA A 338 -10.47 -15.19 0.33
C ALA A 338 -9.46 -15.99 1.15
N TRP A 339 -8.86 -15.36 2.17
CA TRP A 339 -7.95 -16.03 3.08
C TRP A 339 -8.64 -17.13 3.90
N ILE A 340 -9.79 -16.84 4.52
CA ILE A 340 -10.58 -17.83 5.31
C ILE A 340 -10.98 -19.01 4.43
N LEU A 341 -11.57 -18.73 3.25
CA LEU A 341 -11.99 -19.76 2.32
C LEU A 341 -10.80 -20.60 1.83
N SER A 342 -9.67 -19.95 1.57
CA SER A 342 -8.43 -20.63 1.16
C SER A 342 -7.95 -21.60 2.25
N VAL A 343 -7.96 -21.20 3.53
CA VAL A 343 -7.61 -22.06 4.68
C VAL A 343 -8.57 -23.26 4.78
N LEU A 344 -9.88 -23.00 4.65
CA LEU A 344 -10.90 -24.06 4.73
C LEU A 344 -10.75 -25.08 3.59
N ILE A 345 -10.61 -24.62 2.35
CA ILE A 345 -10.43 -25.49 1.18
C ILE A 345 -9.12 -26.26 1.26
N TYR A 346 -8.02 -25.61 1.70
CA TYR A 346 -6.72 -26.23 1.91
C TYR A 346 -6.82 -27.41 2.88
N ARG A 347 -7.47 -27.20 4.04
CA ARG A 347 -7.71 -28.24 5.06
C ARG A 347 -8.64 -29.34 4.55
N TRP A 348 -9.74 -28.95 3.90
CA TRP A 348 -10.73 -29.92 3.38
C TRP A 348 -10.12 -30.85 2.31
N ARG A 349 -9.31 -30.30 1.42
CA ARG A 349 -8.64 -31.05 0.36
C ARG A 349 -7.39 -31.80 0.84
N ARG A 350 -7.04 -31.69 2.11
CA ARG A 350 -5.86 -32.33 2.75
C ARG A 350 -4.58 -32.15 1.92
N LEU A 351 -4.37 -30.92 1.43
CA LEU A 351 -3.20 -30.64 0.58
C LEU A 351 -1.87 -30.76 1.34
N ASP A 352 -1.87 -30.82 2.67
CA ASP A 352 -0.69 -31.13 3.49
C ASP A 352 -0.20 -32.56 3.33
N ASP A 353 -1.07 -33.49 2.87
CA ASP A 353 -0.79 -34.91 2.70
C ASP A 353 -0.15 -35.22 1.31
N LEU A 354 -0.03 -34.22 0.45
CA LEU A 354 0.71 -34.37 -0.80
C LEU A 354 2.21 -34.45 -0.49
N GLU A 355 2.77 -35.66 -0.65
CA GLU A 355 4.21 -35.87 -0.56
C GLU A 355 4.89 -35.17 -1.76
N LEU A 356 5.79 -34.24 -1.44
CA LEU A 356 6.66 -33.65 -2.46
C LEU A 356 7.70 -34.69 -2.85
N ALA A 357 7.85 -34.95 -4.15
CA ALA A 357 8.95 -35.77 -4.65
C ALA A 357 10.27 -35.15 -4.16
N PRO A 358 11.23 -35.96 -3.69
CA PRO A 358 12.51 -35.46 -3.21
C PRO A 358 13.21 -34.66 -4.35
N PRO A 359 13.95 -33.59 -4.01
CA PRO A 359 14.70 -32.84 -5.01
C PRO A 359 15.67 -33.78 -5.75
N LEU A 360 15.79 -33.59 -7.07
CA LEU A 360 16.76 -34.31 -7.87
C LEU A 360 18.15 -34.13 -7.25
N PRO A 361 18.96 -35.22 -7.15
CA PRO A 361 20.33 -35.09 -6.69
C PRO A 361 21.07 -34.07 -7.58
N ALA A 362 21.89 -33.21 -6.94
CA ALA A 362 22.71 -32.26 -7.67
C ALA A 362 23.50 -32.99 -8.77
N PRO A 363 23.65 -32.40 -9.97
CA PRO A 363 24.51 -32.98 -10.99
C PRO A 363 25.88 -33.22 -10.39
N ILE A 364 26.32 -34.49 -10.45
CA ILE A 364 27.68 -34.85 -10.07
C ILE A 364 28.55 -34.16 -11.11
N ASP A 365 29.25 -33.11 -10.69
CA ASP A 365 30.30 -32.51 -11.53
C ASP A 365 31.26 -33.63 -11.91
N SER A 366 31.18 -34.06 -13.15
CA SER A 366 32.17 -34.99 -13.71
C SER A 366 33.46 -34.20 -13.92
N GLU A 367 34.45 -34.50 -13.07
CA GLU A 367 35.84 -34.07 -13.23
C GLU A 367 36.40 -34.37 -14.62
#